data_559317a0b9df2d992039f0a0aac1b681
#
_entry.id   559317a0b9df2d992039f0a0aac1b681
#
_cell.length_a   1.000
_cell.length_b   1.000
_cell.length_c   1.000
_cell.angle_alpha   90.00
_cell.angle_beta   90.00
_cell.angle_gamma   90.00
#
_symmetry.space_group_name_H-M   'P 1'
#
loop_
_entity.id
_entity.type
_entity.pdbx_description
1 polymer ?
#
loop_
_entity_poly.entity_id
_entity_poly.type
_entity_poly.pdbx_seq_one_letter_code
_entity_poly.pdbx_strand_id
1 'polypeptide(L)'
;LGPVPHQAGGPPIWAGGSVPGALERAGKHFDGWFPNGPEAAVWGQHLKQVREHAQAAGRKPEDVLAAAYLTLNVDDNATRAEERMNKFLESYYGRRPDVIRKHQACFAGPAASAAQWLNGYVEQGCQYIVLRIAGEHERHLDAVARLREQLK
;
A
#
# COMPACT_ATOMS: atom_id res chain seq x y z
N LEU A 1 -29.70 -9.40 -13.16
CA LEU A 1 -28.39 -9.80 -13.63
C LEU A 1 -27.79 -10.75 -12.58
N GLY A 2 -27.43 -11.97 -12.96
CA GLY A 2 -26.72 -12.91 -12.08
C GLY A 2 -25.25 -12.98 -12.44
N PRO A 3 -24.40 -13.56 -11.57
CA PRO A 3 -24.79 -14.17 -10.29
C PRO A 3 -25.04 -13.14 -9.18
N VAL A 4 -25.91 -13.48 -8.25
CA VAL A 4 -26.14 -12.69 -7.05
C VAL A 4 -24.95 -12.90 -6.09
N PRO A 5 -24.38 -11.86 -5.47
CA PRO A 5 -23.30 -12.02 -4.49
C PRO A 5 -23.74 -12.89 -3.31
N HIS A 6 -22.88 -13.80 -2.88
CA HIS A 6 -23.14 -14.62 -1.68
C HIS A 6 -23.20 -13.75 -0.41
N GLN A 7 -22.37 -12.71 -0.37
CA GLN A 7 -22.34 -11.74 0.73
C GLN A 7 -23.46 -10.70 0.54
N ALA A 8 -24.28 -10.49 1.56
CA ALA A 8 -25.30 -9.45 1.54
C ALA A 8 -24.64 -8.06 1.35
N GLY A 9 -25.14 -7.29 0.38
CA GLY A 9 -24.55 -5.99 0.02
C GLY A 9 -23.40 -6.06 -1.01
N GLY A 10 -22.93 -7.27 -1.33
CA GLY A 10 -21.80 -7.47 -2.27
C GLY A 10 -20.43 -7.44 -1.59
N PRO A 11 -19.35 -7.64 -2.35
CA PRO A 11 -17.99 -7.55 -1.84
C PRO A 11 -17.63 -6.08 -1.51
N PRO A 12 -16.78 -5.83 -0.50
CA PRO A 12 -16.29 -4.47 -0.23
C PRO A 12 -15.47 -3.94 -1.41
N ILE A 13 -15.69 -2.68 -1.75
CA ILE A 13 -15.02 -2.00 -2.87
C ILE A 13 -14.05 -0.96 -2.33
N TRP A 14 -12.79 -1.05 -2.72
CA TRP A 14 -11.74 -0.13 -2.30
C TRP A 14 -11.33 0.80 -3.44
N ALA A 15 -11.15 2.08 -3.11
CA ALA A 15 -10.70 3.09 -4.06
C ALA A 15 -9.20 3.36 -3.91
N GLY A 16 -8.51 3.49 -5.04
CA GLY A 16 -7.11 3.94 -5.09
C GLY A 16 -6.99 5.45 -5.30
N GLY A 17 -5.72 5.90 -5.38
CA GLY A 17 -5.37 7.28 -5.69
C GLY A 17 -5.17 8.18 -4.47
N SER A 18 -4.34 9.22 -4.68
CA SER A 18 -3.87 10.12 -3.61
C SER A 18 -4.10 11.61 -3.94
N VAL A 19 -4.78 11.92 -5.04
CA VAL A 19 -5.18 13.30 -5.35
C VAL A 19 -6.44 13.68 -4.56
N PRO A 20 -6.68 14.98 -4.25
CA PRO A 20 -7.78 15.40 -3.37
C PRO A 20 -9.14 14.80 -3.73
N GLY A 21 -9.51 14.83 -5.02
CA GLY A 21 -10.79 14.25 -5.46
C GLY A 21 -10.87 12.70 -5.33
N ALA A 22 -9.74 11.98 -5.29
CA ALA A 22 -9.74 10.55 -5.03
C ALA A 22 -9.93 10.27 -3.54
N LEU A 23 -9.30 11.06 -2.65
CA LEU A 23 -9.47 10.98 -1.20
C LEU A 23 -10.92 11.26 -0.80
N GLU A 24 -11.51 12.31 -1.40
CA GLU A 24 -12.91 12.66 -1.18
C GLU A 24 -13.85 11.51 -1.59
N ARG A 25 -13.68 10.95 -2.78
CA ARG A 25 -14.50 9.82 -3.26
C ARG A 25 -14.32 8.58 -2.38
N ALA A 26 -13.09 8.26 -1.98
CA ALA A 26 -12.81 7.13 -1.10
C ALA A 26 -13.59 7.26 0.21
N GLY A 27 -13.53 8.40 0.87
CA GLY A 27 -14.26 8.64 2.12
C GLY A 27 -15.78 8.59 1.94
N LYS A 28 -16.30 9.22 0.90
CA LYS A 28 -17.76 9.35 0.71
C LYS A 28 -18.44 8.05 0.27
N HIS A 29 -17.80 7.22 -0.55
CA HIS A 29 -18.52 6.20 -1.33
C HIS A 29 -17.95 4.79 -1.26
N PHE A 30 -16.72 4.60 -0.75
CA PHE A 30 -16.05 3.30 -0.81
C PHE A 30 -15.81 2.69 0.57
N ASP A 31 -15.66 1.36 0.62
CA ASP A 31 -15.45 0.60 1.84
C ASP A 31 -14.00 0.64 2.32
N GLY A 32 -13.08 1.06 1.45
CA GLY A 32 -11.68 1.21 1.80
C GLY A 32 -10.92 2.14 0.87
N TRP A 33 -9.75 2.58 1.34
CA TRP A 33 -8.79 3.37 0.58
C TRP A 33 -7.48 2.58 0.44
N PHE A 34 -7.04 2.39 -0.80
CA PHE A 34 -5.95 1.49 -1.19
C PHE A 34 -5.03 2.13 -2.23
N PRO A 35 -4.19 3.11 -1.85
CA PRO A 35 -3.24 3.74 -2.75
C PRO A 35 -1.95 2.92 -2.90
N ASN A 36 -1.22 3.13 -4.00
CA ASN A 36 0.11 2.57 -4.25
C ASN A 36 1.27 3.48 -3.78
N GLY A 37 1.03 4.41 -2.98
CA GLY A 37 1.86 5.45 -2.36
C GLY A 37 0.94 6.44 -1.68
N PRO A 38 1.45 7.45 -1.08
CA PRO A 38 2.83 7.89 -0.84
C PRO A 38 3.52 7.18 0.34
N GLU A 39 4.70 7.68 0.74
CA GLU A 39 5.39 7.23 1.97
C GLU A 39 4.55 7.45 3.22
N ALA A 40 4.83 6.68 4.27
CA ALA A 40 3.97 6.49 5.45
C ALA A 40 3.45 7.80 6.08
N ALA A 41 4.29 8.81 6.25
CA ALA A 41 3.88 10.07 6.87
C ALA A 41 2.82 10.82 6.05
N VAL A 42 2.99 10.88 4.72
CA VAL A 42 2.02 11.53 3.82
C VAL A 42 0.78 10.64 3.65
N TRP A 43 0.97 9.31 3.65
CA TRP A 43 -0.11 8.34 3.62
C TRP A 43 -1.05 8.53 4.83
N GLY A 44 -0.49 8.71 6.03
CA GLY A 44 -1.27 8.98 7.24
C GLY A 44 -2.06 10.29 7.18
N GLN A 45 -1.46 11.35 6.61
CA GLN A 45 -2.18 12.61 6.37
C GLN A 45 -3.36 12.43 5.40
N HIS A 46 -3.16 11.65 4.33
CA HIS A 46 -4.23 11.35 3.37
C HIS A 46 -5.33 10.48 3.99
N LEU A 47 -4.97 9.48 4.82
CA LEU A 47 -5.97 8.69 5.54
C LEU A 47 -6.84 9.56 6.44
N LYS A 48 -6.25 10.53 7.13
CA LYS A 48 -7.00 11.51 7.93
C LYS A 48 -8.02 12.26 7.06
N GLN A 49 -7.62 12.76 5.90
CA GLN A 49 -8.53 13.44 4.96
C GLN A 49 -9.65 12.51 4.47
N VAL A 50 -9.34 11.27 4.11
CA VAL A 50 -10.35 10.26 3.73
C VAL A 50 -11.39 10.09 4.83
N ARG A 51 -10.95 9.97 6.08
CA ARG A 51 -11.82 9.82 7.25
C ARG A 51 -12.65 11.08 7.54
N GLU A 52 -12.10 12.26 7.36
CA GLU A 52 -12.82 13.53 7.44
C GLU A 52 -13.94 13.62 6.38
N HIS A 53 -13.66 13.19 5.16
CA HIS A 53 -14.67 13.11 4.09
C HIS A 53 -15.76 12.07 4.38
N ALA A 54 -15.41 10.94 5.00
CA ALA A 54 -16.39 9.95 5.44
C ALA A 54 -17.32 10.55 6.48
N GLN A 55 -16.78 11.21 7.50
CA GLN A 55 -17.54 11.87 8.55
C GLN A 55 -18.45 12.97 7.99
N ALA A 56 -17.96 13.79 7.09
CA ALA A 56 -18.75 14.83 6.44
C ALA A 56 -19.91 14.27 5.59
N ALA A 57 -19.79 13.01 5.13
CA ALA A 57 -20.84 12.28 4.41
C ALA A 57 -21.78 11.48 5.35
N GLY A 58 -21.68 11.67 6.67
CA GLY A 58 -22.51 10.96 7.66
C GLY A 58 -22.12 9.50 7.90
N ARG A 59 -20.93 9.07 7.45
CA ARG A 59 -20.38 7.74 7.67
C ARG A 59 -19.45 7.73 8.90
N LYS A 60 -19.25 6.59 9.50
CA LYS A 60 -18.23 6.44 10.53
C LYS A 60 -16.85 6.38 9.87
N PRO A 61 -15.88 7.22 10.30
CA PRO A 61 -14.52 7.24 9.71
C PRO A 61 -13.80 5.89 9.78
N GLU A 62 -14.06 5.09 10.81
CA GLU A 62 -13.50 3.77 11.03
C GLU A 62 -14.07 2.69 10.10
N ASP A 63 -15.22 2.91 9.47
CA ASP A 63 -15.79 1.98 8.49
C ASP A 63 -15.01 1.99 7.16
N VAL A 64 -14.16 3.01 6.93
CA VAL A 64 -13.27 3.05 5.76
C VAL A 64 -11.98 2.32 6.10
N LEU A 65 -11.82 1.12 5.55
CA LEU A 65 -10.63 0.30 5.70
C LEU A 65 -9.40 1.02 5.11
N ALA A 66 -8.31 0.99 5.86
CA ALA A 66 -7.07 1.65 5.51
C ALA A 66 -6.07 0.62 4.99
N ALA A 67 -5.75 0.67 3.69
CA ALA A 67 -4.83 -0.26 3.06
C ALA A 67 -3.73 0.47 2.28
N ALA A 68 -2.56 -0.15 2.17
CA ALA A 68 -1.44 0.34 1.39
C ALA A 68 -0.96 -0.72 0.38
N TYR A 69 -0.66 -0.29 -0.85
CA TYR A 69 -0.05 -1.13 -1.88
C TYR A 69 1.40 -0.72 -2.08
N LEU A 70 2.32 -1.54 -1.61
CA LEU A 70 3.73 -1.22 -1.50
C LEU A 70 4.58 -2.16 -2.36
N THR A 71 5.68 -1.65 -2.91
CA THR A 71 6.62 -2.48 -3.70
C THR A 71 7.88 -2.73 -2.88
N LEU A 72 8.28 -4.00 -2.75
CA LEU A 72 9.33 -4.44 -1.85
C LEU A 72 10.36 -5.33 -2.55
N ASN A 73 11.66 -5.07 -2.30
CA ASN A 73 12.74 -6.02 -2.52
C ASN A 73 13.58 -6.14 -1.25
N VAL A 74 13.69 -7.35 -0.71
CA VAL A 74 14.50 -7.63 0.49
C VAL A 74 15.78 -8.33 0.07
N ASP A 75 16.93 -7.73 0.41
CA ASP A 75 18.25 -8.29 0.25
C ASP A 75 19.21 -7.67 1.27
N ASP A 76 20.06 -8.49 1.91
CA ASP A 76 21.06 -8.01 2.88
C ASP A 76 22.08 -7.07 2.24
N ASN A 77 22.29 -7.20 0.94
CA ASN A 77 23.07 -6.25 0.14
C ASN A 77 22.14 -5.18 -0.42
N ALA A 78 22.17 -3.99 0.17
CA ALA A 78 21.32 -2.87 -0.22
C ALA A 78 21.52 -2.42 -1.68
N THR A 79 22.75 -2.44 -2.19
CA THR A 79 23.04 -2.08 -3.60
C THR A 79 22.36 -3.06 -4.55
N ARG A 80 22.48 -4.36 -4.28
CA ARG A 80 21.83 -5.41 -5.08
C ARG A 80 20.30 -5.33 -5.00
N ALA A 81 19.76 -5.00 -3.82
CA ALA A 81 18.32 -4.78 -3.66
C ALA A 81 17.83 -3.62 -4.55
N GLU A 82 18.54 -2.50 -4.54
CA GLU A 82 18.21 -1.33 -5.36
C GLU A 82 18.32 -1.61 -6.87
N GLU A 83 19.36 -2.29 -7.30
CA GLU A 83 19.51 -2.68 -8.72
C GLU A 83 18.35 -3.56 -9.20
N ARG A 84 17.94 -4.55 -8.38
CA ARG A 84 16.79 -5.41 -8.67
C ARG A 84 15.48 -4.65 -8.69
N MET A 85 15.26 -3.76 -7.73
CA MET A 85 14.10 -2.89 -7.70
C MET A 85 14.01 -2.02 -8.95
N ASN A 86 15.09 -1.36 -9.32
CA ASN A 86 15.13 -0.49 -10.50
C ASN A 86 14.88 -1.28 -11.79
N LYS A 87 15.53 -2.45 -11.94
CA LYS A 87 15.28 -3.35 -13.08
C LYS A 87 13.82 -3.79 -13.15
N PHE A 88 13.22 -4.15 -12.01
CA PHE A 88 11.81 -4.52 -11.93
C PHE A 88 10.90 -3.36 -12.37
N LEU A 89 11.10 -2.17 -11.82
CA LEU A 89 10.27 -1.00 -12.13
C LEU A 89 10.36 -0.64 -13.61
N GLU A 90 11.56 -0.63 -14.18
CA GLU A 90 11.77 -0.35 -15.60
C GLU A 90 11.12 -1.40 -16.50
N SER A 91 11.34 -2.69 -16.21
CA SER A 91 10.78 -3.79 -16.99
C SER A 91 9.26 -3.84 -16.92
N TYR A 92 8.67 -3.60 -15.73
CA TYR A 92 7.23 -3.71 -15.53
C TYR A 92 6.46 -2.52 -16.09
N TYR A 93 7.00 -1.29 -15.95
CA TYR A 93 6.30 -0.07 -16.34
C TYR A 93 6.78 0.52 -17.68
N GLY A 94 7.88 0.06 -18.24
CA GLY A 94 8.50 0.64 -19.44
C GLY A 94 8.94 2.09 -19.26
N ARG A 95 9.23 2.49 -18.01
CA ARG A 95 9.61 3.87 -17.64
C ARG A 95 10.77 3.86 -16.65
N ARG A 96 11.50 4.98 -16.59
CA ARG A 96 12.61 5.16 -15.65
C ARG A 96 12.15 4.99 -14.20
N PRO A 97 12.93 4.28 -13.35
CA PRO A 97 12.57 4.01 -11.95
C PRO A 97 12.32 5.28 -11.12
N ASP A 98 13.11 6.34 -11.34
CA ASP A 98 12.96 7.62 -10.64
C ASP A 98 11.61 8.32 -10.92
N VAL A 99 11.03 8.09 -12.08
CA VAL A 99 9.68 8.59 -12.43
C VAL A 99 8.61 7.78 -11.70
N ILE A 100 8.76 6.46 -11.65
CA ILE A 100 7.79 5.57 -10.99
C ILE A 100 7.77 5.81 -9.49
N ARG A 101 8.93 5.93 -8.85
CA ARG A 101 9.09 6.17 -7.40
C ARG A 101 8.48 7.49 -6.91
N LYS A 102 8.21 8.44 -7.78
CA LYS A 102 7.44 9.66 -7.42
C LYS A 102 5.98 9.38 -7.12
N HIS A 103 5.45 8.25 -7.59
CA HIS A 103 4.03 7.89 -7.49
C HIS A 103 3.78 6.58 -6.75
N GLN A 104 4.84 5.85 -6.41
CA GLN A 104 4.76 4.57 -5.71
C GLN A 104 5.76 4.51 -4.56
N ALA A 105 5.29 4.04 -3.43
CA ALA A 105 6.15 3.72 -2.30
C ALA A 105 6.88 2.40 -2.58
N CYS A 106 8.20 2.48 -2.62
CA CYS A 106 9.08 1.36 -2.94
C CYS A 106 10.21 1.28 -1.93
N PHE A 107 10.46 0.10 -1.39
CA PHE A 107 11.59 -0.16 -0.51
C PHE A 107 12.48 -1.27 -1.08
N ALA A 108 13.80 -1.06 -1.02
CA ALA A 108 14.80 -2.06 -1.36
C ALA A 108 15.92 -2.05 -0.31
N GLY A 109 16.22 -3.20 0.29
CA GLY A 109 17.26 -3.28 1.31
C GLY A 109 17.08 -4.44 2.30
N PRO A 110 17.83 -4.39 3.44
CA PRO A 110 17.80 -5.44 4.45
C PRO A 110 16.44 -5.60 5.14
N ALA A 111 16.16 -6.82 5.61
CA ALA A 111 14.89 -7.19 6.24
C ALA A 111 14.55 -6.31 7.46
N ALA A 112 15.51 -6.00 8.33
CA ALA A 112 15.27 -5.15 9.49
C ALA A 112 14.79 -3.74 9.10
N SER A 113 15.40 -3.14 8.08
CA SER A 113 14.99 -1.83 7.55
C SER A 113 13.64 -1.90 6.83
N ALA A 114 13.35 -3.03 6.16
CA ALA A 114 12.03 -3.27 5.57
C ALA A 114 10.93 -3.32 6.64
N ALA A 115 11.18 -4.01 7.78
CA ALA A 115 10.26 -4.04 8.90
C ALA A 115 9.98 -2.65 9.47
N GLN A 116 11.01 -1.82 9.66
CA GLN A 116 10.85 -0.43 10.12
C GLN A 116 10.02 0.40 9.15
N TRP A 117 10.28 0.27 7.84
CA TRP A 117 9.54 0.97 6.80
C TRP A 117 8.05 0.58 6.78
N LEU A 118 7.74 -0.72 6.89
CA LEU A 118 6.37 -1.22 6.97
C LEU A 118 5.68 -0.77 8.26
N ASN A 119 6.38 -0.81 9.41
CA ASN A 119 5.84 -0.32 10.68
C ASN A 119 5.45 1.15 10.61
N GLY A 120 6.13 1.98 9.82
CA GLY A 120 5.73 3.36 9.59
C GLY A 120 4.28 3.49 9.09
N TYR A 121 3.80 2.57 8.26
CA TYR A 121 2.39 2.55 7.81
C TYR A 121 1.45 2.01 8.90
N VAL A 122 1.87 0.98 9.65
CA VAL A 122 1.08 0.43 10.76
C VAL A 122 0.83 1.50 11.82
N GLU A 123 1.86 2.26 12.20
CA GLU A 123 1.78 3.38 13.14
C GLU A 123 0.84 4.50 12.67
N GLN A 124 0.68 4.68 11.36
CA GLN A 124 -0.30 5.61 10.79
C GLN A 124 -1.72 5.02 10.70
N GLY A 125 -1.93 3.78 11.17
CA GLY A 125 -3.23 3.12 11.19
C GLY A 125 -3.57 2.32 9.94
N CYS A 126 -2.56 1.88 9.17
CA CYS A 126 -2.75 0.94 8.06
C CYS A 126 -3.17 -0.43 8.60
N GLN A 127 -4.29 -0.94 8.11
CA GLN A 127 -4.84 -2.23 8.53
C GLN A 127 -4.45 -3.38 7.59
N TYR A 128 -4.23 -3.06 6.32
CA TYR A 128 -3.87 -4.03 5.29
C TYR A 128 -2.68 -3.53 4.47
N ILE A 129 -1.62 -4.33 4.41
CA ILE A 129 -0.48 -4.07 3.54
C ILE A 129 -0.46 -5.15 2.47
N VAL A 130 -0.63 -4.74 1.21
CA VAL A 130 -0.45 -5.61 0.05
C VAL A 130 0.94 -5.35 -0.52
N LEU A 131 1.76 -6.38 -0.58
CA LEU A 131 3.13 -6.28 -1.06
C LEU A 131 3.25 -6.80 -2.50
N ARG A 132 3.78 -5.95 -3.37
CA ARG A 132 4.32 -6.35 -4.66
C ARG A 132 5.79 -6.69 -4.48
N ILE A 133 6.16 -7.90 -4.79
CA ILE A 133 7.54 -8.34 -4.73
C ILE A 133 8.27 -7.98 -6.04
N ALA A 134 9.34 -7.19 -5.92
CA ALA A 134 10.21 -6.86 -7.03
C ALA A 134 11.34 -7.89 -7.13
N GLY A 135 11.20 -8.89 -8.02
CA GLY A 135 12.21 -9.94 -8.25
C GLY A 135 11.71 -11.36 -7.94
N GLU A 136 12.58 -12.21 -7.43
CA GLU A 136 12.32 -13.62 -7.17
C GLU A 136 11.29 -13.82 -6.05
N HIS A 137 10.10 -14.30 -6.38
CA HIS A 137 8.99 -14.39 -5.43
C HIS A 137 9.25 -15.39 -4.29
N GLU A 138 9.72 -16.59 -4.59
CA GLU A 138 9.92 -17.65 -3.57
C GLU A 138 10.84 -17.19 -2.45
N ARG A 139 11.99 -16.62 -2.80
CA ARG A 139 12.94 -16.08 -1.83
C ARG A 139 12.33 -14.99 -0.94
N HIS A 140 11.47 -14.15 -1.50
CA HIS A 140 10.86 -13.05 -0.77
C HIS A 140 9.69 -13.49 0.11
N LEU A 141 8.97 -14.57 -0.23
CA LEU A 141 7.87 -15.08 0.59
C LEU A 141 8.33 -15.44 2.00
N ASP A 142 9.46 -16.15 2.13
CA ASP A 142 10.03 -16.49 3.43
C ASP A 142 10.50 -15.25 4.21
N ALA A 143 11.08 -14.27 3.51
CA ALA A 143 11.49 -13.01 4.14
C ALA A 143 10.27 -12.22 4.62
N VAL A 144 9.22 -12.12 3.81
CA VAL A 144 7.98 -11.40 4.16
C VAL A 144 7.22 -12.11 5.30
N ALA A 145 7.21 -13.45 5.34
CA ALA A 145 6.61 -14.19 6.45
C ALA A 145 7.28 -13.83 7.78
N ARG A 146 8.62 -13.78 7.82
CA ARG A 146 9.37 -13.34 9.00
C ARG A 146 9.17 -11.85 9.33
N LEU A 147 9.03 -10.99 8.31
CA LEU A 147 8.74 -9.56 8.53
C LEU A 147 7.40 -9.36 9.24
N ARG A 148 6.38 -10.16 8.88
CA ARG A 148 5.06 -10.08 9.50
C ARG A 148 5.11 -10.26 11.03
N GLU A 149 5.99 -11.12 11.53
CA GLU A 149 6.16 -11.35 12.98
C GLU A 149 6.76 -10.13 13.72
N GLN A 150 7.38 -9.20 12.99
CA GLN A 150 8.02 -8.00 13.51
C GLN A 150 7.12 -6.76 13.40
N LEU A 151 5.99 -6.84 12.70
CA LEU A 151 5.02 -5.76 12.61
C LEU A 151 4.20 -5.69 13.91
N LYS A 152 4.09 -4.48 14.46
CA LYS A 152 3.45 -4.23 15.76
C LYS A 152 2.05 -3.71 15.60
#